data_1437b0d1299141b78be1f35b62fef4e7
#
_entry.id   1437b0d1299141b78be1f35b62fef4e7
#
_cell.length_a   1.000
_cell.length_b   1.000
_cell.length_c   1.000
_cell.angle_alpha   90.00
_cell.angle_beta   90.00
_cell.angle_gamma   90.00
#
_symmetry.space_group_name_H-M   'P 1'
#
loop_
_entity.id
_entity.type
_entity.pdbx_description
1 polymer ?
#
loop_
_entity_poly.entity_id
_entity_poly.type
_entity_poly.pdbx_seq_one_letter_code
_entity_poly.pdbx_strand_id
1 'polypeptide(L)'
;MTFLDAYPLVALLANEPAAAEVEELLRRDRASVATVNLCETIDVCQRVRALPAGEIRDALQPLLLVGTLVAVASGEEEAWLAADLRARFYDRKTLALSLADCLLLAHARMSGEDVATSDPAVIEVARSEGIGVVALPDSTGARP
;
A
#
# COMPACT_ATOMS: atom_id res chain seq x y z
N MET A 1 -13.91 0.46 -1.99
CA MET A 1 -12.52 0.43 -2.54
C MET A 1 -11.53 0.22 -1.40
N THR A 2 -10.33 -0.24 -1.70
CA THR A 2 -9.27 -0.48 -0.70
C THR A 2 -8.00 0.18 -1.17
N PHE A 3 -7.32 0.93 -0.31
CA PHE A 3 -5.99 1.45 -0.59
C PHE A 3 -4.93 0.36 -0.37
N LEU A 4 -4.14 0.11 -1.39
CA LEU A 4 -3.03 -0.84 -1.31
C LEU A 4 -1.75 -0.13 -0.86
N ASP A 5 -1.09 -0.72 0.13
CA ASP A 5 0.29 -0.43 0.45
C ASP A 5 1.22 -0.88 -0.70
N ALA A 6 2.49 -0.52 -0.66
CA ALA A 6 3.46 -0.94 -1.68
C ALA A 6 3.64 -2.47 -1.71
N TYR A 7 3.77 -3.11 -0.56
CA TYR A 7 4.04 -4.55 -0.49
C TYR A 7 2.98 -5.44 -1.15
N PRO A 8 1.67 -5.23 -1.02
CA PRO A 8 0.66 -5.99 -1.78
C PRO A 8 0.92 -6.04 -3.29
N LEU A 9 1.29 -4.92 -3.89
CA LEU A 9 1.63 -4.88 -5.31
C LEU A 9 2.98 -5.54 -5.61
N VAL A 10 3.97 -5.41 -4.72
CA VAL A 10 5.24 -6.17 -4.83
C VAL A 10 4.97 -7.66 -4.78
N ALA A 11 4.14 -8.13 -3.85
CA ALA A 11 3.78 -9.53 -3.71
C ALA A 11 3.06 -10.06 -4.96
N LEU A 12 2.17 -9.28 -5.53
CA LEU A 12 1.48 -9.61 -6.79
C LEU A 12 2.48 -9.79 -7.94
N LEU A 13 3.41 -8.84 -8.10
CA LEU A 13 4.39 -8.83 -9.20
C LEU A 13 5.48 -9.91 -9.04
N ALA A 14 5.89 -10.19 -7.80
CA ALA A 14 6.94 -11.16 -7.49
C ALA A 14 6.38 -12.56 -7.14
N ASN A 15 5.06 -12.77 -7.23
CA ASN A 15 4.39 -14.02 -6.89
C ASN A 15 4.72 -14.50 -5.46
N GLU A 16 4.64 -13.60 -4.50
CA GLU A 16 4.87 -13.86 -3.07
C GLU A 16 3.57 -14.33 -2.36
N PRO A 17 3.62 -14.75 -1.09
CA PRO A 17 2.47 -15.36 -0.39
C PRO A 17 1.16 -14.57 -0.43
N ALA A 18 1.20 -13.23 -0.43
CA ALA A 18 0.00 -12.40 -0.51
C ALA A 18 -0.61 -12.28 -1.93
N ALA A 19 0.07 -12.75 -2.99
CA ALA A 19 -0.35 -12.50 -4.38
C ALA A 19 -1.80 -12.90 -4.66
N ALA A 20 -2.19 -14.12 -4.26
CA ALA A 20 -3.54 -14.64 -4.52
C ALA A 20 -4.64 -13.80 -3.85
N GLU A 21 -4.37 -13.28 -2.64
CA GLU A 21 -5.32 -12.42 -1.93
C GLU A 21 -5.43 -11.03 -2.57
N VAL A 22 -4.32 -10.49 -3.05
CA VAL A 22 -4.30 -9.21 -3.79
C VAL A 22 -5.04 -9.36 -5.12
N GLU A 23 -4.84 -10.45 -5.86
CA GLU A 23 -5.62 -10.74 -7.07
C GLU A 23 -7.13 -10.80 -6.79
N GLU A 24 -7.51 -11.43 -5.68
CA GLU A 24 -8.92 -11.51 -5.28
C GLU A 24 -9.49 -10.14 -4.90
N LEU A 25 -8.71 -9.30 -4.20
CA LEU A 25 -9.11 -7.92 -3.92
C LEU A 25 -9.38 -7.15 -5.22
N LEU A 26 -8.44 -7.20 -6.17
CA LEU A 26 -8.55 -6.52 -7.46
C LEU A 26 -9.70 -7.08 -8.33
N ARG A 27 -10.07 -8.35 -8.16
CA ARG A 27 -11.19 -8.96 -8.89
C ARG A 27 -12.55 -8.58 -8.33
N ARG A 28 -12.65 -8.44 -7.00
CA ARG A 28 -13.92 -8.12 -6.33
C ARG A 28 -14.31 -6.66 -6.45
N ASP A 29 -13.33 -5.77 -6.37
CA ASP A 29 -13.56 -4.32 -6.40
C ASP A 29 -12.33 -3.61 -6.97
N ARG A 30 -12.48 -2.32 -7.21
CA ARG A 30 -11.36 -1.45 -7.54
C ARG A 30 -10.48 -1.26 -6.30
N ALA A 31 -9.18 -1.18 -6.53
CA ALA A 31 -8.24 -0.78 -5.51
C ALA A 31 -7.58 0.55 -5.87
N SER A 32 -7.19 1.31 -4.85
CA SER A 32 -6.44 2.54 -4.99
C SER A 32 -5.00 2.34 -4.51
N VAL A 33 -4.07 3.08 -5.08
CA VAL A 33 -2.69 3.17 -4.62
C VAL A 33 -2.25 4.62 -4.66
N ALA A 34 -1.69 5.13 -3.57
CA ALA A 34 -1.08 6.45 -3.62
C ALA A 34 0.16 6.42 -4.52
N THR A 35 0.40 7.49 -5.29
CA THR A 35 1.52 7.51 -6.25
C THR A 35 2.87 7.30 -5.59
N VAL A 36 3.03 7.68 -4.32
CA VAL A 36 4.25 7.41 -3.53
C VAL A 36 4.42 5.90 -3.28
N ASN A 37 3.35 5.18 -2.92
CA ASN A 37 3.38 3.74 -2.71
C ASN A 37 3.55 2.97 -4.04
N LEU A 38 2.98 3.49 -5.13
CA LEU A 38 3.25 2.95 -6.47
C LEU A 38 4.73 3.12 -6.88
N CYS A 39 5.33 4.27 -6.57
CA CYS A 39 6.75 4.51 -6.79
C CYS A 39 7.61 3.54 -5.96
N GLU A 40 7.28 3.34 -4.70
CA GLU A 40 7.94 2.37 -3.83
C GLU A 40 7.80 0.93 -4.35
N THR A 41 6.61 0.55 -4.81
CA THR A 41 6.38 -0.75 -5.47
C THR A 41 7.35 -0.98 -6.62
N ILE A 42 7.46 0.00 -7.52
CA ILE A 42 8.33 -0.09 -8.69
C ILE A 42 9.82 -0.16 -8.27
N ASP A 43 10.23 0.68 -7.31
CA ASP A 43 11.60 0.66 -6.77
C ASP A 43 11.95 -0.68 -6.16
N VAL A 44 11.11 -1.21 -5.28
CA VAL A 44 11.35 -2.50 -4.61
C VAL A 44 11.39 -3.65 -5.62
N CYS A 45 10.47 -3.67 -6.58
CA CYS A 45 10.47 -4.69 -7.63
C CYS A 45 11.75 -4.66 -8.45
N GLN A 46 12.23 -3.49 -8.84
CA GLN A 46 13.47 -3.35 -9.62
C GLN A 46 14.72 -3.63 -8.78
N ARG A 47 14.85 -2.94 -7.67
CA ARG A 47 16.10 -2.89 -6.89
C ARG A 47 16.26 -4.09 -5.96
N VAL A 48 15.17 -4.60 -5.40
CA VAL A 48 15.21 -5.66 -4.38
C VAL A 48 14.84 -7.02 -4.97
N ARG A 49 13.84 -7.05 -5.87
CA ARG A 49 13.37 -8.29 -6.50
C ARG A 49 14.03 -8.55 -7.86
N ALA A 50 14.82 -7.60 -8.36
CA ALA A 50 15.53 -7.68 -9.65
C ALA A 50 14.59 -7.97 -10.85
N LEU A 51 13.35 -7.51 -10.79
CA LEU A 51 12.41 -7.63 -11.91
C LEU A 51 12.73 -6.59 -12.98
N PRO A 52 12.72 -6.96 -14.27
CA PRO A 52 12.91 -6.00 -15.36
C PRO A 52 11.80 -4.95 -15.39
N ALA A 53 12.17 -3.68 -15.65
CA ALA A 53 11.21 -2.57 -15.70
C ALA A 53 10.08 -2.79 -16.72
N GLY A 54 10.36 -3.48 -17.83
CA GLY A 54 9.36 -3.84 -18.83
C GLY A 54 8.30 -4.78 -18.28
N GLU A 55 8.70 -5.83 -17.57
CA GLU A 55 7.78 -6.80 -16.95
C GLU A 55 6.88 -6.13 -15.90
N ILE A 56 7.45 -5.23 -15.07
CA ILE A 56 6.68 -4.47 -14.08
C ILE A 56 5.62 -3.62 -14.79
N ARG A 57 6.01 -2.93 -15.85
CA ARG A 57 5.11 -2.08 -16.65
C ARG A 57 4.01 -2.91 -17.31
N ASP A 58 4.37 -4.01 -17.94
CA ASP A 58 3.43 -4.88 -18.63
C ASP A 58 2.39 -5.49 -17.68
N ALA A 59 2.75 -5.70 -16.42
CA ALA A 59 1.82 -6.20 -15.40
C ALA A 59 0.92 -5.08 -14.81
N LEU A 60 1.47 -3.89 -14.51
CA LEU A 60 0.72 -2.81 -13.86
C LEU A 60 -0.12 -1.98 -14.84
N GLN A 61 0.38 -1.72 -16.04
CA GLN A 61 -0.28 -0.82 -16.98
C GLN A 61 -1.68 -1.27 -17.38
N PRO A 62 -1.97 -2.54 -17.66
CA PRO A 62 -3.35 -2.99 -17.92
C PRO A 62 -4.31 -2.69 -16.77
N LEU A 63 -3.88 -2.93 -15.52
CA LEU A 63 -4.70 -2.68 -14.33
C LEU A 63 -5.04 -1.18 -14.17
N LEU A 64 -4.06 -0.31 -14.44
CA LEU A 64 -4.22 1.14 -14.40
C LEU A 64 -5.11 1.64 -15.55
N LEU A 65 -4.95 1.11 -16.76
CA LEU A 65 -5.72 1.54 -17.95
C LEU A 65 -7.21 1.18 -17.86
N VAL A 66 -7.53 -0.01 -17.34
CA VAL A 66 -8.93 -0.43 -17.18
C VAL A 66 -9.56 0.09 -15.88
N GLY A 67 -8.76 0.73 -15.01
CA GLY A 67 -9.21 1.31 -13.75
C GLY A 67 -9.51 0.29 -12.65
N THR A 68 -9.00 -0.94 -12.75
CA THR A 68 -9.02 -1.92 -11.66
C THR A 68 -8.12 -1.47 -10.51
N LEU A 69 -6.97 -0.88 -10.86
CA LEU A 69 -6.07 -0.17 -9.95
C LEU A 69 -6.08 1.32 -10.31
N VAL A 70 -6.33 2.18 -9.32
CA VAL A 70 -6.37 3.63 -9.51
C VAL A 70 -5.19 4.27 -8.78
N ALA A 71 -4.29 4.92 -9.52
CA ALA A 71 -3.21 5.71 -8.93
C ALA A 71 -3.75 7.08 -8.50
N VAL A 72 -3.58 7.42 -7.21
CA VAL A 72 -4.08 8.66 -6.60
C VAL A 72 -2.91 9.55 -6.20
N ALA A 73 -2.89 10.78 -6.70
CA ALA A 73 -1.88 11.76 -6.32
C ALA A 73 -2.19 12.34 -4.93
N SER A 74 -1.16 12.53 -4.11
CA SER A 74 -1.31 13.21 -2.82
C SER A 74 -1.30 14.74 -3.01
N GLY A 75 -2.27 15.39 -2.40
CA GLY A 75 -2.39 16.84 -2.37
C GLY A 75 -1.93 17.44 -1.03
N GLU A 76 -2.26 18.70 -0.83
CA GLU A 76 -1.87 19.46 0.37
C GLU A 76 -2.55 18.89 1.62
N GLU A 77 -3.83 18.53 1.55
CA GLU A 77 -4.58 18.02 2.71
C GLU A 77 -4.05 16.68 3.19
N GLU A 78 -3.73 15.76 2.26
CA GLU A 78 -3.07 14.49 2.59
C GLU A 78 -1.69 14.71 3.20
N ALA A 79 -0.93 15.69 2.71
CA ALA A 79 0.39 16.01 3.24
C ALA A 79 0.32 16.51 4.69
N TRP A 80 -0.63 17.39 5.01
CA TRP A 80 -0.85 17.87 6.39
C TRP A 80 -1.27 16.73 7.32
N LEU A 81 -2.21 15.90 6.91
CA LEU A 81 -2.67 14.77 7.72
C LEU A 81 -1.57 13.72 7.90
N ALA A 82 -0.81 13.40 6.85
CA ALA A 82 0.30 12.46 6.94
C ALA A 82 1.39 12.93 7.91
N ALA A 83 1.73 14.23 7.88
CA ALA A 83 2.69 14.82 8.80
C ALA A 83 2.18 14.78 10.26
N ASP A 84 0.89 15.05 10.49
CA ASP A 84 0.26 14.96 11.82
C ASP A 84 0.26 13.50 12.33
N LEU A 85 -0.11 12.52 11.49
CA LEU A 85 -0.06 11.11 11.84
C LEU A 85 1.36 10.71 12.26
N ARG A 86 2.35 11.11 11.49
CA ARG A 86 3.75 10.81 11.81
C ARG A 86 4.21 11.46 13.10
N ALA A 87 3.83 12.71 13.35
CA ALA A 87 4.17 13.43 14.58
C ALA A 87 3.57 12.76 15.82
N ARG A 88 2.37 12.20 15.70
CA ARG A 88 1.67 11.53 16.82
C ARG A 88 2.14 10.11 17.08
N PHE A 89 2.45 9.34 16.04
CA PHE A 89 2.66 7.90 16.15
C PHE A 89 4.10 7.44 15.94
N TYR A 90 4.93 8.22 15.22
CA TYR A 90 6.28 7.74 14.89
C TYR A 90 7.14 7.54 16.13
N ASP A 91 7.65 6.33 16.29
CA ASP A 91 8.74 6.00 17.21
C ASP A 91 9.75 5.12 16.49
N ARG A 92 11.02 5.53 16.50
CA ARG A 92 12.09 4.84 15.78
C ARG A 92 12.25 3.37 16.18
N LYS A 93 11.95 3.04 17.45
CA LYS A 93 12.18 1.70 18.00
C LYS A 93 10.95 0.83 17.97
N THR A 94 9.78 1.41 18.17
CA THR A 94 8.52 0.66 18.37
C THR A 94 7.53 0.80 17.25
N LEU A 95 7.55 1.92 16.52
CA LEU A 95 6.58 2.20 15.46
C LEU A 95 7.22 3.04 14.33
N ALA A 96 8.03 2.39 13.52
CA ALA A 96 8.82 3.04 12.46
C ALA A 96 7.99 3.27 11.19
N LEU A 97 7.07 4.24 11.21
CA LEU A 97 6.30 4.66 10.05
C LEU A 97 7.12 5.51 9.09
N SER A 98 7.12 5.16 7.81
CA SER A 98 7.63 6.02 6.76
C SER A 98 6.65 7.16 6.41
N LEU A 99 7.09 8.15 5.65
CA LEU A 99 6.17 9.15 5.11
C LEU A 99 5.21 8.55 4.08
N ALA A 100 5.64 7.53 3.35
CA ALA A 100 4.77 6.81 2.41
C ALA A 100 3.62 6.10 3.13
N ASP A 101 3.90 5.45 4.29
CA ASP A 101 2.88 4.83 5.13
C ASP A 101 1.89 5.87 5.67
N CYS A 102 2.40 7.02 6.09
CA CYS A 102 1.54 8.10 6.59
C CYS A 102 0.65 8.69 5.49
N LEU A 103 1.15 8.82 4.25
CA LEU A 103 0.34 9.25 3.11
C LEU A 103 -0.72 8.21 2.73
N LEU A 104 -0.38 6.93 2.73
CA LEU A 104 -1.33 5.83 2.56
C LEU A 104 -2.49 5.94 3.56
N LEU A 105 -2.16 6.07 4.85
CA LEU A 105 -3.13 6.21 5.94
C LEU A 105 -3.98 7.48 5.81
N ALA A 106 -3.36 8.60 5.38
CA ALA A 106 -4.08 9.85 5.15
C ALA A 106 -5.11 9.70 4.03
N HIS A 107 -4.75 9.10 2.89
CA HIS A 107 -5.68 8.82 1.81
C HIS A 107 -6.85 7.95 2.26
N ALA A 108 -6.56 6.82 2.90
CA ALA A 108 -7.58 5.89 3.37
C ALA A 108 -8.55 6.54 4.36
N ARG A 109 -8.02 7.32 5.32
CA ARG A 109 -8.84 8.04 6.29
C ARG A 109 -9.75 9.07 5.65
N MET A 110 -9.22 9.88 4.73
CA MET A 110 -9.98 10.96 4.08
C MET A 110 -11.06 10.43 3.14
N SER A 111 -10.82 9.30 2.50
CA SER A 111 -11.81 8.65 1.62
C SER A 111 -12.79 7.73 2.35
N GLY A 112 -12.50 7.36 3.61
CA GLY A 112 -13.28 6.38 4.37
C GLY A 112 -13.10 4.94 3.85
N GLU A 113 -11.95 4.65 3.26
CA GLU A 113 -11.65 3.33 2.68
C GLU A 113 -10.70 2.52 3.57
N ASP A 114 -10.69 1.20 3.35
CA ASP A 114 -9.79 0.29 4.06
C ASP A 114 -8.36 0.36 3.51
N VAL A 115 -7.39 -0.10 4.31
CA VAL A 115 -6.00 -0.30 3.91
C VAL A 115 -5.67 -1.78 3.83
N ALA A 116 -5.05 -2.24 2.74
CA ALA A 116 -4.50 -3.57 2.62
C ALA A 116 -2.96 -3.51 2.78
N THR A 117 -2.43 -4.15 3.79
CA THR A 117 -1.01 -4.13 4.14
C THR A 117 -0.60 -5.38 4.92
N SER A 118 0.68 -5.69 4.94
CA SER A 118 1.30 -6.68 5.83
C SER A 118 2.15 -6.03 6.94
N ASP A 119 2.25 -4.70 6.97
CA ASP A 119 3.08 -3.98 7.94
C ASP A 119 2.34 -3.82 9.28
N PRO A 120 2.85 -4.40 10.39
CA PRO A 120 2.24 -4.27 11.71
C PRO A 120 2.12 -2.82 12.18
N ALA A 121 3.07 -1.95 11.83
CA ALA A 121 3.05 -0.55 12.23
C ALA A 121 1.89 0.21 11.53
N VAL A 122 1.70 -0.03 10.23
CA VAL A 122 0.58 0.55 9.47
C VAL A 122 -0.75 0.04 10.03
N ILE A 123 -0.86 -1.27 10.33
CA ILE A 123 -2.06 -1.87 10.91
C ILE A 123 -2.41 -1.26 12.27
N GLU A 124 -1.41 -1.07 13.14
CA GLU A 124 -1.62 -0.48 14.47
C GLU A 124 -2.18 0.94 14.37
N VAL A 125 -1.58 1.78 13.53
CA VAL A 125 -2.04 3.16 13.34
C VAL A 125 -3.39 3.21 12.63
N ALA A 126 -3.62 2.39 11.61
CA ALA A 126 -4.91 2.33 10.93
C ALA A 126 -6.04 2.03 11.92
N ARG A 127 -5.87 1.01 12.78
CA ARG A 127 -6.85 0.67 13.82
C ARG A 127 -7.07 1.80 14.82
N SER A 128 -6.00 2.48 15.24
CA SER A 128 -6.08 3.62 16.17
C SER A 128 -6.84 4.80 15.57
N GLU A 129 -6.77 4.99 14.27
CA GLU A 129 -7.45 6.06 13.53
C GLU A 129 -8.84 5.64 13.01
N GLY A 130 -9.31 4.43 13.33
CA GLY A 130 -10.60 3.91 12.89
C GLY A 130 -10.67 3.56 11.39
N ILE A 131 -9.53 3.32 10.76
CA ILE A 131 -9.42 2.87 9.37
C ILE A 131 -9.55 1.35 9.35
N GLY A 132 -10.39 0.81 8.45
CA GLY A 132 -10.50 -0.62 8.23
C GLY A 132 -9.21 -1.22 7.66
N VAL A 133 -8.92 -2.47 8.01
CA VAL A 133 -7.66 -3.14 7.63
C VAL A 133 -7.93 -4.50 7.01
N VAL A 134 -7.35 -4.72 5.84
CA VAL A 134 -7.17 -6.03 5.24
C VAL A 134 -5.73 -6.47 5.51
N ALA A 135 -5.53 -7.26 6.57
CA ALA A 135 -4.20 -7.76 6.93
C ALA A 135 -3.78 -8.89 5.99
N LEU A 136 -2.68 -8.69 5.29
CA LEU A 136 -2.11 -9.63 4.32
C LEU A 136 -0.91 -10.37 4.92
N PRO A 137 -0.57 -11.57 4.44
CA PRO A 137 0.66 -12.24 4.84
C PRO A 137 1.88 -11.47 4.28
N ASP A 138 2.98 -11.50 5.03
CA ASP A 138 4.26 -10.95 4.60
C ASP A 138 4.99 -11.89 3.61
N SER A 139 6.23 -11.54 3.23
CA SER A 139 7.05 -12.32 2.30
C SER A 139 7.42 -13.73 2.81
N THR A 140 7.27 -13.98 4.10
CA THR A 140 7.46 -15.31 4.72
C THR A 140 6.16 -16.11 4.84
N GLY A 141 5.02 -15.49 4.54
CA GLY A 141 3.69 -16.04 4.74
C GLY A 141 3.12 -15.82 6.15
N ALA A 142 3.82 -15.11 7.02
CA ALA A 142 3.31 -14.76 8.35
C ALA A 142 2.28 -13.61 8.26
N ARG A 143 1.25 -13.67 9.09
CA ARG A 143 0.26 -12.58 9.22
C ARG A 143 0.54 -11.75 10.46
N PRO A 144 0.42 -10.43 10.34
CA PRO A 144 0.54 -9.51 11.48
C PRO A 144 -0.69 -9.55 12.40
#